data_7d9fcd28504d069b6a5df0c7313ec539
#
_entry.id   7d9fcd28504d069b6a5df0c7313ec539
#
_cell.length_a   1.000
_cell.length_b   1.000
_cell.length_c   1.000
_cell.angle_alpha   90.00
_cell.angle_beta   90.00
_cell.angle_gamma   90.00
#
_symmetry.space_group_name_H-M   'P 1'
#
loop_
_entity.id
_entity.type
_entity.pdbx_description
1 polymer ?
#
loop_
_entity_poly.entity_id
_entity_poly.type
_entity_poly.pdbx_seq_one_letter_code
_entity_poly.pdbx_strand_id
1 'polypeptide(L)'
;MVGLRAGALGIKAILGRLCSPSLKPRRFFLPLGKYDVLMQLKDMTKARPFVKWVGGKTQLLDEVRKSLPKDFVSHRRVLYVEPFVGGGAVMFWILQAYPNIERAVINDINPELICTYQVIKEHVEELIAELTKIQTEYIPKSAEERKSYFVEKRARFNTKLTSAEETAALFIFLNRTCFNGLYRVNSKGEFNVPHGRYANPRICDADNLRACSNVLQRVEILCGDFAQTGCYAGPDTLYYFDPPYKPITETSSFTSYSKEGFGDHEQLRLRDFCNMVSSHKALFIASNSDPRNLNPSENFLDSIYEHFFIKRVSASRMINSEASGRGAVSELMISNVISA
;
A
#
# COMPACT_ATOMS: atom_id res chain seq x y z
N MET A 1 19.57 -19.34 -34.05
CA MET A 1 19.55 -18.81 -32.69
C MET A 1 18.91 -17.44 -32.70
N VAL A 2 17.59 -17.40 -32.66
CA VAL A 2 16.77 -16.20 -32.44
C VAL A 2 15.62 -16.64 -31.53
N GLY A 3 15.64 -16.26 -30.31
CA GLY A 3 14.59 -16.63 -29.40
C GLY A 3 14.68 -15.83 -28.09
N LEU A 4 13.54 -15.33 -27.66
CA LEU A 4 13.21 -14.90 -26.29
C LEU A 4 13.70 -13.51 -25.84
N ARG A 5 13.01 -12.49 -26.34
CA ARG A 5 12.94 -11.16 -25.66
C ARG A 5 11.54 -10.52 -25.70
N ALA A 6 10.47 -11.30 -25.78
CA ALA A 6 9.10 -10.75 -25.92
C ALA A 6 8.34 -10.53 -24.57
N GLY A 7 8.70 -11.23 -23.51
CA GLY A 7 7.92 -11.23 -22.27
C GLY A 7 8.04 -9.96 -21.38
N ALA A 8 9.17 -9.24 -21.44
CA ALA A 8 9.37 -8.04 -20.63
C ALA A 8 8.80 -6.75 -21.27
N LEU A 9 8.49 -6.80 -22.56
CA LEU A 9 7.95 -5.65 -23.31
C LEU A 9 6.44 -5.43 -23.06
N GLY A 10 5.68 -6.47 -22.70
CA GLY A 10 4.23 -6.35 -22.51
C GLY A 10 3.85 -5.47 -21.31
N ILE A 11 4.45 -5.71 -20.17
CA ILE A 11 4.17 -4.92 -18.94
C ILE A 11 4.79 -3.53 -19.02
N LYS A 12 6.00 -3.39 -19.59
CA LYS A 12 6.62 -2.07 -19.80
C LYS A 12 5.87 -1.23 -20.83
N ALA A 13 5.24 -1.85 -21.83
CA ALA A 13 4.47 -1.11 -22.85
C ALA A 13 3.16 -0.55 -22.29
N ILE A 14 2.52 -1.24 -21.33
CA ILE A 14 1.32 -0.74 -20.65
C ILE A 14 1.69 0.39 -19.67
N LEU A 15 2.75 0.23 -18.89
CA LEU A 15 3.23 1.26 -17.96
C LEU A 15 3.81 2.50 -18.67
N GLY A 16 4.50 2.33 -19.80
CA GLY A 16 5.10 3.43 -20.56
C GLY A 16 4.09 4.32 -21.30
N ARG A 17 2.88 3.87 -21.54
CA ARG A 17 1.81 4.69 -22.15
C ARG A 17 1.00 5.50 -21.13
N LEU A 18 1.09 5.19 -19.84
CA LEU A 18 0.36 5.89 -18.78
C LEU A 18 1.13 7.08 -18.17
N CYS A 19 2.42 7.24 -18.48
CA CYS A 19 3.27 8.32 -17.97
C CYS A 19 3.43 9.51 -18.92
N SER A 20 2.42 9.89 -19.71
CA SER A 20 2.44 11.14 -20.50
C SER A 20 1.66 12.24 -19.75
N PRO A 21 2.28 13.40 -19.43
CA PRO A 21 1.63 14.48 -18.67
C PRO A 21 0.83 15.43 -19.57
N SER A 22 -0.15 14.94 -20.33
CA SER A 22 -1.00 15.83 -21.12
C SER A 22 -2.40 15.27 -21.39
N LEU A 23 -3.27 15.29 -20.35
CA LEU A 23 -4.71 15.22 -20.56
C LEU A 23 -5.39 16.24 -19.65
N LYS A 24 -5.89 17.32 -20.26
CA LYS A 24 -6.76 18.30 -19.59
C LYS A 24 -8.09 17.62 -19.22
N PRO A 25 -8.62 17.86 -18.01
CA PRO A 25 -9.84 17.20 -17.55
C PRO A 25 -11.07 17.70 -18.32
N ARG A 26 -11.80 16.78 -18.97
CA ARG A 26 -13.18 17.05 -19.44
C ARG A 26 -14.11 16.97 -18.22
N ARG A 27 -14.77 18.08 -17.93
CA ARG A 27 -15.83 18.19 -16.91
C ARG A 27 -17.09 17.46 -17.39
N PHE A 28 -17.53 16.43 -16.66
CA PHE A 28 -18.90 15.97 -16.67
C PHE A 28 -19.52 16.26 -15.31
N PHE A 29 -20.36 17.27 -15.25
CA PHE A 29 -21.25 17.52 -14.10
C PHE A 29 -22.66 17.07 -14.50
N LEU A 30 -23.22 16.10 -13.75
CA LEU A 30 -24.65 15.88 -13.65
C LEU A 30 -25.08 16.31 -12.25
N PRO A 31 -26.14 17.16 -12.12
CA PRO A 31 -26.63 17.60 -10.81
C PRO A 31 -27.57 16.54 -10.23
N LEU A 32 -27.12 15.75 -9.29
CA LEU A 32 -27.97 14.95 -8.40
C LEU A 32 -28.39 15.80 -7.21
N GLY A 33 -29.67 15.75 -6.84
CA GLY A 33 -30.25 16.51 -5.74
C GLY A 33 -29.56 16.21 -4.41
N LYS A 34 -29.34 17.24 -3.59
CA LYS A 34 -28.63 17.16 -2.29
C LYS A 34 -29.18 16.10 -1.30
N TYR A 35 -30.43 15.70 -1.43
CA TYR A 35 -31.11 14.73 -0.58
C TYR A 35 -30.82 13.27 -0.97
N ASP A 36 -30.68 12.97 -2.26
CA ASP A 36 -30.38 11.63 -2.74
C ASP A 36 -28.94 11.23 -2.43
N VAL A 37 -28.00 12.19 -2.45
CA VAL A 37 -26.58 11.96 -2.11
C VAL A 37 -26.42 11.61 -0.62
N LEU A 38 -27.19 12.23 0.28
CA LEU A 38 -27.10 11.98 1.73
C LEU A 38 -27.73 10.66 2.15
N MET A 39 -28.75 10.16 1.44
CA MET A 39 -29.33 8.84 1.69
C MET A 39 -28.44 7.71 1.17
N GLN A 40 -27.79 7.88 0.01
CA GLN A 40 -26.83 6.88 -0.51
C GLN A 40 -25.55 6.77 0.31
N LEU A 41 -25.12 7.82 1.01
CA LEU A 41 -23.91 7.81 1.85
C LEU A 41 -24.07 7.04 3.17
N LYS A 42 -25.30 6.74 3.61
CA LYS A 42 -25.55 6.03 4.89
C LYS A 42 -25.37 4.52 4.82
N ASP A 43 -25.43 3.92 3.62
CA ASP A 43 -25.32 2.46 3.42
C ASP A 43 -24.06 2.01 2.66
N MET A 44 -23.14 2.94 2.34
CA MET A 44 -21.94 2.56 1.59
C MET A 44 -20.90 1.87 2.48
N THR A 45 -20.51 0.67 2.11
CA THR A 45 -19.37 -0.02 2.70
C THR A 45 -18.12 0.88 2.63
N LYS A 46 -17.48 1.12 3.79
CA LYS A 46 -16.23 1.89 3.81
C LYS A 46 -15.11 1.09 3.17
N ALA A 47 -14.37 1.72 2.26
CA ALA A 47 -13.18 1.14 1.64
C ALA A 47 -12.12 0.83 2.70
N ARG A 48 -11.52 -0.35 2.60
CA ARG A 48 -10.44 -0.84 3.46
C ARG A 48 -9.44 -1.63 2.63
N PRO A 49 -8.23 -1.93 3.15
CA PRO A 49 -7.24 -2.71 2.42
C PRO A 49 -7.83 -3.99 1.82
N PHE A 50 -7.65 -4.17 0.51
CA PHE A 50 -8.15 -5.34 -0.24
C PHE A 50 -7.22 -6.56 -0.13
N VAL A 51 -6.00 -6.36 0.36
CA VAL A 51 -5.00 -7.40 0.66
C VAL A 51 -4.56 -7.33 2.13
N LYS A 52 -4.03 -8.42 2.65
CA LYS A 52 -3.23 -8.41 3.87
C LYS A 52 -1.84 -7.89 3.50
N TRP A 53 -1.35 -6.89 4.21
CA TRP A 53 -0.02 -6.32 3.97
C TRP A 53 0.75 -6.21 5.27
N VAL A 54 2.01 -6.65 5.26
CA VAL A 54 2.86 -6.58 6.46
C VAL A 54 3.11 -5.11 6.81
N GLY A 55 3.04 -4.78 8.08
CA GLY A 55 3.18 -3.40 8.54
C GLY A 55 1.92 -2.55 8.40
N GLY A 56 0.76 -3.15 8.10
CA GLY A 56 -0.50 -2.40 7.97
C GLY A 56 -0.78 -1.52 9.18
N LYS A 57 -0.92 -0.20 8.96
CA LYS A 57 -0.94 0.87 9.97
C LYS A 57 -2.32 1.12 10.59
N THR A 58 -3.24 0.17 10.51
CA THR A 58 -4.61 0.35 11.08
C THR A 58 -4.58 0.71 12.57
N GLN A 59 -3.59 0.24 13.31
CA GLN A 59 -3.43 0.56 14.73
C GLN A 59 -2.85 1.96 14.99
N LEU A 60 -2.19 2.56 14.00
CA LEU A 60 -1.58 3.87 14.11
C LEU A 60 -2.46 5.01 13.58
N LEU A 61 -3.65 4.72 13.03
CA LEU A 61 -4.51 5.76 12.44
C LEU A 61 -4.86 6.88 13.43
N ASP A 62 -5.04 6.56 14.71
CA ASP A 62 -5.28 7.55 15.75
C ASP A 62 -4.04 8.43 16.02
N GLU A 63 -2.85 7.85 15.95
CA GLU A 63 -1.61 8.61 16.11
C GLU A 63 -1.33 9.47 14.86
N VAL A 64 -1.62 8.97 13.66
CA VAL A 64 -1.59 9.77 12.42
C VAL A 64 -2.55 10.95 12.54
N ARG A 65 -3.78 10.73 13.04
CA ARG A 65 -4.75 11.81 13.29
C ARG A 65 -4.23 12.87 14.23
N LYS A 66 -3.61 12.46 15.35
CA LYS A 66 -3.01 13.38 16.36
C LYS A 66 -1.81 14.14 15.81
N SER A 67 -1.15 13.63 14.78
CA SER A 67 -0.01 14.27 14.14
C SER A 67 -0.39 15.26 13.03
N LEU A 68 -1.68 15.35 12.66
CA LEU A 68 -2.17 16.36 11.75
C LEU A 68 -2.28 17.73 12.46
N PRO A 69 -2.13 18.86 11.74
CA PRO A 69 -2.44 20.19 12.29
C PRO A 69 -3.86 20.26 12.86
N LYS A 70 -4.07 21.00 13.95
CA LYS A 70 -5.39 21.17 14.57
C LYS A 70 -6.44 21.74 13.63
N ASP A 71 -6.02 22.61 12.71
CA ASP A 71 -6.83 23.26 11.71
C ASP A 71 -6.83 22.55 10.36
N PHE A 72 -6.31 21.32 10.29
CA PHE A 72 -6.15 20.56 9.03
C PHE A 72 -7.44 20.49 8.21
N VAL A 73 -8.59 20.32 8.87
CA VAL A 73 -9.91 20.25 8.19
C VAL A 73 -10.29 21.59 7.55
N SER A 74 -9.76 22.70 8.08
CA SER A 74 -10.03 24.06 7.58
C SER A 74 -9.15 24.45 6.39
N HIS A 75 -8.12 23.67 6.07
CA HIS A 75 -7.33 23.84 4.85
C HIS A 75 -8.20 23.61 3.62
N ARG A 76 -8.12 24.52 2.65
CA ARG A 76 -9.09 24.52 1.54
C ARG A 76 -8.98 23.33 0.60
N ARG A 77 -7.75 22.98 0.21
CA ARG A 77 -7.51 21.89 -0.76
C ARG A 77 -6.18 21.25 -0.41
N VAL A 78 -6.22 20.00 -0.07
CA VAL A 78 -5.01 19.24 0.25
C VAL A 78 -4.79 18.18 -0.82
N LEU A 79 -3.57 18.11 -1.33
CA LEU A 79 -3.06 16.97 -2.09
C LEU A 79 -2.43 15.98 -1.09
N TYR A 80 -2.93 14.75 -1.05
CA TYR A 80 -2.34 13.68 -0.26
C TYR A 80 -1.37 12.85 -1.10
N VAL A 81 -0.18 12.56 -0.58
CA VAL A 81 0.83 11.76 -1.27
C VAL A 81 1.33 10.64 -0.37
N GLU A 82 1.25 9.39 -0.84
CA GLU A 82 1.72 8.20 -0.11
C GLU A 82 2.70 7.40 -0.98
N PRO A 83 4.02 7.66 -0.85
CA PRO A 83 5.05 7.06 -1.71
C PRO A 83 5.33 5.57 -1.47
N PHE A 84 4.84 5.00 -0.37
CA PHE A 84 4.96 3.60 0.03
C PHE A 84 3.57 3.06 0.41
N VAL A 85 2.65 2.98 -0.55
CA VAL A 85 1.22 2.76 -0.25
C VAL A 85 0.93 1.38 0.34
N GLY A 86 1.69 0.34 -0.06
CA GLY A 86 1.43 -1.02 0.40
C GLY A 86 -0.04 -1.41 0.28
N GLY A 87 -0.65 -1.86 1.39
CA GLY A 87 -2.08 -2.19 1.43
C GLY A 87 -3.05 -1.01 1.46
N GLY A 88 -2.56 0.24 1.55
CA GLY A 88 -3.35 1.46 1.51
C GLY A 88 -4.18 1.75 2.76
N ALA A 89 -3.77 1.25 3.93
CA ALA A 89 -4.55 1.41 5.15
C ALA A 89 -4.75 2.89 5.53
N VAL A 90 -3.68 3.71 5.43
CA VAL A 90 -3.73 5.14 5.73
C VAL A 90 -4.45 5.89 4.61
N MET A 91 -4.13 5.60 3.36
CA MET A 91 -4.76 6.21 2.19
C MET A 91 -6.29 6.04 2.20
N PHE A 92 -6.80 4.80 2.33
CA PHE A 92 -8.24 4.58 2.37
C PHE A 92 -8.91 5.27 3.56
N TRP A 93 -8.26 5.28 4.73
CA TRP A 93 -8.81 5.95 5.90
C TRP A 93 -8.83 7.46 5.72
N ILE A 94 -7.72 8.08 5.35
CA ILE A 94 -7.59 9.55 5.32
C ILE A 94 -8.48 10.17 4.24
N LEU A 95 -8.58 9.53 3.07
CA LEU A 95 -9.43 10.01 1.98
C LEU A 95 -10.93 9.96 2.32
N GLN A 96 -11.35 9.06 3.20
CA GLN A 96 -12.74 8.96 3.65
C GLN A 96 -13.03 9.84 4.88
N ALA A 97 -11.99 10.13 5.70
CA ALA A 97 -12.13 10.94 6.92
C ALA A 97 -12.04 12.45 6.66
N TYR A 98 -11.32 12.87 5.61
CA TYR A 98 -11.00 14.27 5.37
C TYR A 98 -11.44 14.73 3.98
N PRO A 99 -12.63 15.36 3.87
CA PRO A 99 -13.20 15.78 2.58
C PRO A 99 -12.41 16.92 1.91
N ASN A 100 -11.58 17.65 2.62
CA ASN A 100 -10.68 18.67 2.09
C ASN A 100 -9.49 18.07 1.29
N ILE A 101 -9.26 16.76 1.38
CA ILE A 101 -8.33 16.04 0.49
C ILE A 101 -9.06 15.71 -0.80
N GLU A 102 -8.93 16.55 -1.83
CA GLU A 102 -9.62 16.38 -3.11
C GLU A 102 -8.95 15.38 -4.05
N ARG A 103 -7.62 15.28 -3.98
CA ARG A 103 -6.78 14.42 -4.82
C ARG A 103 -5.75 13.72 -3.98
N ALA A 104 -5.34 12.53 -4.44
CA ALA A 104 -4.22 11.82 -3.87
C ALA A 104 -3.29 11.28 -4.95
N VAL A 105 -2.04 11.08 -4.59
CA VAL A 105 -1.03 10.36 -5.37
C VAL A 105 -0.53 9.21 -4.51
N ILE A 106 -0.56 8.00 -5.04
CA ILE A 106 0.02 6.83 -4.40
C ILE A 106 1.13 6.26 -5.25
N ASN A 107 2.12 5.69 -4.61
CA ASN A 107 3.22 5.01 -5.26
C ASN A 107 3.62 3.76 -4.49
N ASP A 108 4.11 2.77 -5.18
CA ASP A 108 4.83 1.63 -4.62
C ASP A 108 5.83 1.09 -5.64
N ILE A 109 6.88 0.46 -5.18
CA ILE A 109 7.88 -0.17 -6.06
C ILE A 109 7.38 -1.50 -6.62
N ASN A 110 6.35 -2.10 -6.02
CA ASN A 110 5.81 -3.40 -6.39
C ASN A 110 4.84 -3.27 -7.59
N PRO A 111 5.23 -3.72 -8.80
CA PRO A 111 4.42 -3.54 -9.99
C PRO A 111 3.11 -4.36 -9.98
N GLU A 112 3.08 -5.54 -9.35
CA GLU A 112 1.87 -6.36 -9.27
C GLU A 112 0.84 -5.75 -8.30
N LEU A 113 1.30 -5.15 -7.20
CA LEU A 113 0.45 -4.39 -6.29
C LEU A 113 -0.15 -3.18 -7.01
N ILE A 114 0.67 -2.41 -7.70
CA ILE A 114 0.23 -1.22 -8.46
C ILE A 114 -0.71 -1.60 -9.61
N CYS A 115 -0.42 -2.67 -10.35
CA CYS A 115 -1.34 -3.23 -11.33
C CYS A 115 -2.71 -3.55 -10.70
N THR A 116 -2.71 -4.15 -9.49
CA THR A 116 -3.95 -4.46 -8.78
C THR A 116 -4.73 -3.20 -8.40
N TYR A 117 -4.07 -2.13 -7.93
CA TYR A 117 -4.71 -0.84 -7.69
C TYR A 117 -5.34 -0.25 -8.96
N GLN A 118 -4.63 -0.30 -10.10
CA GLN A 118 -5.13 0.20 -11.38
C GLN A 118 -6.36 -0.59 -11.85
N VAL A 119 -6.34 -1.92 -11.75
CA VAL A 119 -7.47 -2.77 -12.12
C VAL A 119 -8.67 -2.52 -11.21
N ILE A 120 -8.48 -2.35 -9.89
CA ILE A 120 -9.57 -1.97 -8.99
C ILE A 120 -10.15 -0.61 -9.37
N LYS A 121 -9.33 0.33 -9.81
CA LYS A 121 -9.78 1.66 -10.23
C LYS A 121 -10.57 1.63 -11.52
N GLU A 122 -10.14 0.87 -12.53
CA GLU A 122 -10.60 0.97 -13.92
C GLU A 122 -11.48 -0.19 -14.36
N HIS A 123 -11.29 -1.41 -13.80
CA HIS A 123 -11.88 -2.68 -14.24
C HIS A 123 -12.41 -3.51 -13.06
N VAL A 124 -13.08 -2.86 -12.08
CA VAL A 124 -13.47 -3.52 -10.82
C VAL A 124 -14.44 -4.67 -11.01
N GLU A 125 -15.39 -4.58 -11.96
CA GLU A 125 -16.39 -5.63 -12.16
C GLU A 125 -15.78 -6.86 -12.84
N GLU A 126 -14.86 -6.67 -13.77
CA GLU A 126 -14.09 -7.75 -14.39
C GLU A 126 -13.24 -8.48 -13.34
N LEU A 127 -12.58 -7.74 -12.45
CA LEU A 127 -11.84 -8.31 -11.33
C LEU A 127 -12.73 -9.11 -10.38
N ILE A 128 -13.92 -8.58 -10.04
CA ILE A 128 -14.89 -9.27 -9.19
C ILE A 128 -15.36 -10.57 -9.86
N ALA A 129 -15.60 -10.56 -11.16
CA ALA A 129 -15.98 -11.76 -11.92
C ALA A 129 -14.89 -12.85 -11.85
N GLU A 130 -13.62 -12.48 -12.10
CA GLU A 130 -12.48 -13.40 -12.00
C GLU A 130 -12.29 -13.95 -10.58
N LEU A 131 -12.35 -13.08 -9.55
CA LEU A 131 -12.22 -13.51 -8.16
C LEU A 131 -13.39 -14.41 -7.73
N THR A 132 -14.59 -14.14 -8.19
CA THR A 132 -15.78 -14.97 -7.91
C THR A 132 -15.61 -16.36 -8.53
N LYS A 133 -15.13 -16.45 -9.77
CA LYS A 133 -14.80 -17.70 -10.42
C LYS A 133 -13.76 -18.50 -9.62
N ILE A 134 -12.63 -17.88 -9.28
CA ILE A 134 -11.58 -18.49 -8.45
C ILE A 134 -12.15 -18.98 -7.11
N GLN A 135 -12.97 -18.17 -6.45
CA GLN A 135 -13.58 -18.54 -5.16
C GLN A 135 -14.52 -19.73 -5.29
N THR A 136 -15.36 -19.76 -6.33
CA THR A 136 -16.30 -20.83 -6.59
C THR A 136 -15.58 -22.15 -6.91
N GLU A 137 -14.46 -22.08 -7.63
CA GLU A 137 -13.63 -23.25 -7.93
C GLU A 137 -12.83 -23.74 -6.69
N TYR A 138 -12.34 -22.82 -5.85
CA TYR A 138 -11.44 -23.14 -4.75
C TYR A 138 -12.14 -23.62 -3.48
N ILE A 139 -13.24 -22.98 -3.07
CA ILE A 139 -13.88 -23.23 -1.77
C ILE A 139 -14.40 -24.67 -1.60
N PRO A 140 -15.02 -25.34 -2.62
CA PRO A 140 -15.53 -26.70 -2.47
C PRO A 140 -14.43 -27.76 -2.39
N LYS A 141 -13.19 -27.44 -2.76
CA LYS A 141 -12.09 -28.42 -2.83
C LYS A 141 -11.65 -28.90 -1.44
N SER A 142 -11.19 -30.15 -1.39
CA SER A 142 -10.50 -30.73 -0.23
C SER A 142 -9.19 -29.98 0.07
N ALA A 143 -8.60 -30.20 1.24
CA ALA A 143 -7.35 -29.53 1.62
C ALA A 143 -6.20 -29.78 0.65
N GLU A 144 -6.07 -31.02 0.14
CA GLU A 144 -5.01 -31.37 -0.81
C GLU A 144 -5.28 -30.76 -2.20
N GLU A 145 -6.52 -30.78 -2.67
CA GLU A 145 -6.90 -30.15 -3.92
C GLU A 145 -6.72 -28.62 -3.85
N ARG A 146 -7.04 -27.97 -2.71
CA ARG A 146 -6.77 -26.54 -2.50
C ARG A 146 -5.29 -26.23 -2.60
N LYS A 147 -4.45 -27.07 -2.02
CA LYS A 147 -2.99 -26.91 -2.10
C LYS A 147 -2.51 -27.05 -3.55
N SER A 148 -2.99 -28.04 -4.29
CA SER A 148 -2.66 -28.25 -5.71
C SER A 148 -3.11 -27.06 -6.57
N TYR A 149 -4.35 -26.60 -6.38
CA TYR A 149 -4.90 -25.43 -7.06
C TYR A 149 -4.08 -24.15 -6.75
N PHE A 150 -3.72 -23.93 -5.48
CA PHE A 150 -2.86 -22.81 -5.10
C PHE A 150 -1.51 -22.84 -5.81
N VAL A 151 -0.86 -24.01 -5.89
CA VAL A 151 0.43 -24.18 -6.58
C VAL A 151 0.29 -23.90 -8.08
N GLU A 152 -0.77 -24.38 -8.72
CA GLU A 152 -1.08 -24.09 -10.13
C GLU A 152 -1.25 -22.58 -10.37
N LYS A 153 -2.10 -21.91 -9.57
CA LYS A 153 -2.34 -20.47 -9.71
C LYS A 153 -1.08 -19.64 -9.41
N ARG A 154 -0.24 -20.09 -8.46
CA ARG A 154 1.06 -19.48 -8.19
C ARG A 154 2.02 -19.63 -9.37
N ALA A 155 2.07 -20.80 -9.99
CA ALA A 155 2.87 -21.01 -11.19
C ALA A 155 2.40 -20.10 -12.33
N ARG A 156 1.08 -20.00 -12.56
CA ARG A 156 0.48 -19.12 -13.56
C ARG A 156 0.82 -17.65 -13.30
N PHE A 157 0.71 -17.17 -12.06
CA PHE A 157 1.11 -15.82 -11.65
C PHE A 157 2.59 -15.54 -11.95
N ASN A 158 3.46 -16.50 -11.69
CA ASN A 158 4.89 -16.37 -11.88
C ASN A 158 5.33 -16.40 -13.35
N THR A 159 4.49 -16.81 -14.28
CA THR A 159 4.82 -16.71 -15.72
C THR A 159 4.95 -15.28 -16.20
N LYS A 160 4.29 -14.29 -15.51
CA LYS A 160 4.19 -12.89 -15.92
C LYS A 160 3.58 -12.69 -17.32
N LEU A 161 2.81 -13.67 -17.79
CA LEU A 161 2.15 -13.70 -19.12
C LEU A 161 0.62 -13.63 -18.98
N THR A 162 0.13 -12.95 -17.94
CA THR A 162 -1.28 -12.76 -17.61
C THR A 162 -1.78 -11.40 -18.05
N SER A 163 -3.09 -11.24 -18.30
CA SER A 163 -3.70 -9.92 -18.45
C SER A 163 -3.60 -9.14 -17.12
N ALA A 164 -3.89 -7.85 -17.14
CA ALA A 164 -3.90 -7.05 -15.92
C ALA A 164 -4.94 -7.55 -14.90
N GLU A 165 -6.14 -7.88 -15.37
CA GLU A 165 -7.25 -8.40 -14.55
C GLU A 165 -6.90 -9.78 -13.96
N GLU A 166 -6.33 -10.68 -14.77
CA GLU A 166 -5.87 -11.98 -14.29
C GLU A 166 -4.74 -11.82 -13.27
N THR A 167 -3.78 -10.91 -13.52
CA THR A 167 -2.69 -10.60 -12.58
C THR A 167 -3.24 -10.12 -11.23
N ALA A 168 -4.17 -9.18 -11.26
CA ALA A 168 -4.80 -8.63 -10.05
C ALA A 168 -5.60 -9.69 -9.29
N ALA A 169 -6.38 -10.52 -10.00
CA ALA A 169 -7.15 -11.60 -9.39
C ALA A 169 -6.24 -12.64 -8.73
N LEU A 170 -5.17 -13.06 -9.42
CA LEU A 170 -4.19 -13.99 -8.88
C LEU A 170 -3.41 -13.40 -7.71
N PHE A 171 -3.04 -12.10 -7.76
CA PHE A 171 -2.38 -11.41 -6.66
C PHE A 171 -3.23 -11.42 -5.39
N ILE A 172 -4.52 -11.05 -5.50
CA ILE A 172 -5.46 -11.07 -4.37
C ILE A 172 -5.69 -12.49 -3.88
N PHE A 173 -5.93 -13.46 -4.77
CA PHE A 173 -6.11 -14.86 -4.41
C PHE A 173 -4.92 -15.42 -3.64
N LEU A 174 -3.71 -15.26 -4.16
CA LEU A 174 -2.48 -15.74 -3.53
C LEU A 174 -2.28 -15.09 -2.16
N ASN A 175 -2.47 -13.78 -2.05
CA ASN A 175 -2.35 -13.07 -0.78
C ASN A 175 -3.39 -13.55 0.26
N ARG A 176 -4.64 -13.80 -0.15
CA ARG A 176 -5.71 -14.25 0.74
C ARG A 176 -5.58 -15.71 1.18
N THR A 177 -4.84 -16.53 0.42
CA THR A 177 -4.74 -17.98 0.65
C THR A 177 -3.33 -18.46 1.01
N CYS A 178 -2.29 -17.62 0.91
CA CYS A 178 -0.94 -17.96 1.33
C CYS A 178 -0.74 -17.83 2.84
N PHE A 179 0.36 -18.37 3.35
CA PHE A 179 0.74 -18.31 4.75
C PHE A 179 0.84 -16.84 5.24
N ASN A 180 0.04 -16.50 6.25
CA ASN A 180 -0.07 -15.18 6.90
C ASN A 180 -0.37 -13.99 5.96
N GLY A 181 -0.79 -14.23 4.71
CA GLY A 181 -1.02 -13.15 3.75
C GLY A 181 0.26 -12.39 3.38
N LEU A 182 1.40 -13.06 3.46
CA LEU A 182 2.70 -12.46 3.12
C LEU A 182 2.82 -12.27 1.61
N TYR A 183 3.55 -11.23 1.20
CA TYR A 183 4.09 -11.13 -0.14
C TYR A 183 5.61 -11.29 -0.07
N ARG A 184 6.16 -12.23 -0.81
CA ARG A 184 7.60 -12.45 -0.88
C ARG A 184 7.94 -13.06 -2.23
N VAL A 185 9.06 -12.61 -2.80
CA VAL A 185 9.60 -13.15 -4.05
C VAL A 185 10.99 -13.74 -3.82
N ASN A 186 11.38 -14.69 -4.64
CA ASN A 186 12.74 -15.22 -4.69
C ASN A 186 13.66 -14.30 -5.52
N SER A 187 14.94 -14.67 -5.65
CA SER A 187 15.93 -13.91 -6.44
C SER A 187 15.57 -13.74 -7.91
N LYS A 188 14.67 -14.58 -8.45
CA LYS A 188 14.15 -14.47 -9.82
C LYS A 188 12.93 -13.54 -9.92
N GLY A 189 12.43 -12.98 -8.81
CA GLY A 189 11.21 -12.18 -8.76
C GLY A 189 9.93 -13.01 -8.77
N GLU A 190 9.98 -14.31 -8.47
CA GLU A 190 8.83 -15.19 -8.44
C GLU A 190 8.23 -15.25 -7.02
N PHE A 191 6.91 -15.11 -6.91
CA PHE A 191 6.18 -15.29 -5.65
C PHE A 191 6.39 -16.70 -5.10
N ASN A 192 6.85 -16.82 -3.85
CA ASN A 192 7.30 -18.08 -3.26
C ASN A 192 6.71 -18.41 -1.88
N VAL A 193 5.70 -17.65 -1.42
CA VAL A 193 5.03 -17.93 -0.13
C VAL A 193 4.22 -19.23 -0.25
N PRO A 194 4.27 -20.13 0.76
CA PRO A 194 3.52 -21.37 0.74
C PRO A 194 2.02 -21.14 0.99
N HIS A 195 1.21 -22.17 0.68
CA HIS A 195 -0.23 -22.21 0.97
C HIS A 195 -0.51 -22.09 2.48
N GLY A 196 -1.48 -21.27 2.88
CA GLY A 196 -1.78 -20.92 4.27
C GLY A 196 -2.77 -21.82 4.98
N ARG A 197 -3.40 -22.79 4.29
CA ARG A 197 -4.34 -23.77 4.85
C ARG A 197 -5.56 -23.17 5.57
N TYR A 198 -6.04 -22.01 5.13
CA TYR A 198 -7.25 -21.40 5.71
C TYR A 198 -8.50 -22.20 5.34
N ALA A 199 -9.38 -22.44 6.34
CA ALA A 199 -10.61 -23.18 6.13
C ALA A 199 -11.60 -22.42 5.22
N ASN A 200 -11.78 -21.12 5.46
CA ASN A 200 -12.71 -20.28 4.71
C ASN A 200 -12.10 -18.89 4.42
N PRO A 201 -11.15 -18.79 3.49
CA PRO A 201 -10.57 -17.51 3.11
C PRO A 201 -11.58 -16.68 2.31
N ARG A 202 -11.72 -15.40 2.65
CA ARG A 202 -12.51 -14.45 1.86
C ARG A 202 -11.68 -14.00 0.65
N ILE A 203 -11.85 -14.65 -0.49
CA ILE A 203 -11.11 -14.41 -1.73
C ILE A 203 -11.70 -13.19 -2.44
N CYS A 204 -13.02 -13.21 -2.71
CA CYS A 204 -13.74 -12.09 -3.30
C CYS A 204 -14.49 -11.30 -2.21
N ASP A 205 -14.17 -10.03 -2.06
CA ASP A 205 -14.89 -9.06 -1.25
C ASP A 205 -15.46 -7.97 -2.16
N ALA A 206 -16.48 -8.32 -2.94
CA ALA A 206 -17.02 -7.48 -4.01
C ALA A 206 -17.41 -6.07 -3.52
N ASP A 207 -18.10 -5.99 -2.38
CA ASP A 207 -18.54 -4.71 -1.82
C ASP A 207 -17.35 -3.81 -1.45
N ASN A 208 -16.31 -4.40 -0.85
CA ASN A 208 -15.11 -3.65 -0.53
C ASN A 208 -14.33 -3.25 -1.79
N LEU A 209 -14.26 -4.10 -2.81
CA LEU A 209 -13.59 -3.77 -4.07
C LEU A 209 -14.27 -2.60 -4.77
N ARG A 210 -15.62 -2.57 -4.82
CA ARG A 210 -16.37 -1.42 -5.34
C ARG A 210 -16.16 -0.16 -4.51
N ALA A 211 -16.13 -0.29 -3.18
CA ALA A 211 -15.82 0.84 -2.30
C ALA A 211 -14.40 1.38 -2.54
N CYS A 212 -13.42 0.48 -2.71
CA CYS A 212 -12.05 0.85 -3.08
C CYS A 212 -12.01 1.57 -4.44
N SER A 213 -12.70 1.02 -5.47
CA SER A 213 -12.78 1.64 -6.79
C SER A 213 -13.30 3.07 -6.71
N ASN A 214 -14.38 3.31 -5.96
CA ASN A 214 -14.96 4.64 -5.79
C ASN A 214 -13.95 5.64 -5.17
N VAL A 215 -13.20 5.22 -4.15
CA VAL A 215 -12.16 6.07 -3.52
C VAL A 215 -11.01 6.35 -4.51
N LEU A 216 -10.61 5.34 -5.28
CA LEU A 216 -9.49 5.44 -6.22
C LEU A 216 -9.77 6.34 -7.43
N GLN A 217 -11.01 6.74 -7.72
CA GLN A 217 -11.32 7.65 -8.84
C GLN A 217 -10.59 9.00 -8.74
N ARG A 218 -10.27 9.47 -7.55
CA ARG A 218 -9.53 10.71 -7.30
C ARG A 218 -8.05 10.49 -6.97
N VAL A 219 -7.52 9.29 -7.21
CA VAL A 219 -6.15 8.89 -6.90
C VAL A 219 -5.35 8.71 -8.18
N GLU A 220 -4.22 9.37 -8.26
CA GLU A 220 -3.18 9.11 -9.25
C GLU A 220 -2.29 7.97 -8.75
N ILE A 221 -1.99 7.00 -9.61
CA ILE A 221 -1.30 5.76 -9.23
C ILE A 221 0.02 5.69 -9.98
N LEU A 222 1.12 5.66 -9.26
CA LEU A 222 2.49 5.59 -9.77
C LEU A 222 3.13 4.25 -9.40
N CYS A 223 4.13 3.83 -10.17
CA CYS A 223 4.93 2.64 -9.90
C CYS A 223 6.42 2.96 -10.01
N GLY A 224 7.17 2.75 -8.94
CA GLY A 224 8.62 2.94 -8.96
C GLY A 224 9.20 3.50 -7.67
N ASP A 225 10.38 4.13 -7.79
CA ASP A 225 11.08 4.72 -6.65
C ASP A 225 10.27 5.87 -6.03
N PHE A 226 10.31 5.98 -4.70
CA PHE A 226 9.56 6.99 -3.94
C PHE A 226 9.94 8.43 -4.34
N ALA A 227 11.18 8.67 -4.77
CA ALA A 227 11.67 9.99 -5.12
C ALA A 227 10.93 10.62 -6.31
N GLN A 228 10.29 9.82 -7.18
CA GLN A 228 9.48 10.36 -8.28
C GLN A 228 8.28 11.18 -7.80
N THR A 229 7.85 10.99 -6.54
CA THR A 229 6.76 11.78 -5.96
C THR A 229 7.18 13.18 -5.53
N GLY A 230 8.45 13.53 -5.62
CA GLY A 230 8.98 14.84 -5.21
C GLY A 230 8.41 16.02 -5.98
N CYS A 231 7.97 15.81 -7.23
CA CYS A 231 7.33 16.85 -8.04
C CYS A 231 5.98 17.34 -7.51
N TYR A 232 5.39 16.62 -6.54
CA TYR A 232 4.14 17.00 -5.88
C TYR A 232 4.35 17.83 -4.61
N ALA A 233 5.61 18.08 -4.18
CA ALA A 233 5.89 18.84 -2.97
C ALA A 233 5.48 20.31 -3.11
N GLY A 234 4.68 20.79 -2.15
CA GLY A 234 4.19 22.17 -2.12
C GLY A 234 3.37 22.47 -0.86
N PRO A 235 3.00 23.74 -0.64
CA PRO A 235 2.37 24.18 0.62
C PRO A 235 1.03 23.51 0.94
N ASP A 236 0.32 23.04 -0.09
CA ASP A 236 -0.98 22.37 0.07
C ASP A 236 -0.87 20.83 0.00
N THR A 237 0.34 20.28 0.21
CA THR A 237 0.60 18.85 0.13
C THR A 237 0.86 18.26 1.51
N LEU A 238 0.22 17.11 1.78
CA LEU A 238 0.51 16.24 2.91
C LEU A 238 1.10 14.93 2.43
N TYR A 239 2.33 14.63 2.83
CA TYR A 239 2.96 13.32 2.61
C TYR A 239 2.75 12.41 3.81
N TYR A 240 2.53 11.12 3.53
CA TYR A 240 2.63 10.06 4.52
C TYR A 240 3.65 9.02 4.05
N PHE A 241 4.70 8.80 4.86
CA PHE A 241 5.75 7.83 4.58
C PHE A 241 5.63 6.63 5.50
N ASP A 242 5.52 5.45 4.94
CA ASP A 242 5.61 4.15 5.63
C ASP A 242 6.62 3.26 4.90
N PRO A 243 7.92 3.60 4.99
CA PRO A 243 8.95 2.87 4.27
C PRO A 243 9.07 1.43 4.80
N PRO A 244 9.61 0.51 4.02
CA PRO A 244 10.02 -0.79 4.54
C PRO A 244 10.97 -0.60 5.73
N TYR A 245 10.73 -1.35 6.82
CA TYR A 245 11.55 -1.22 8.02
C TYR A 245 12.94 -1.79 7.78
N LYS A 246 13.95 -1.17 8.41
CA LYS A 246 15.30 -1.70 8.44
C LYS A 246 15.25 -3.11 9.03
N PRO A 247 15.82 -4.12 8.33
CA PRO A 247 15.92 -5.46 8.88
C PRO A 247 16.70 -5.45 10.21
N ILE A 248 16.10 -6.01 11.25
CA ILE A 248 16.64 -5.96 12.61
C ILE A 248 17.74 -7.02 12.82
N THR A 249 17.74 -8.08 12.00
CA THR A 249 18.79 -9.13 11.99
C THR A 249 19.09 -9.51 10.55
N GLU A 250 20.27 -10.06 10.28
CA GLU A 250 20.65 -10.56 8.94
C GLU A 250 19.67 -11.62 8.43
N THR A 251 19.06 -12.41 9.32
CA THR A 251 18.04 -13.39 8.99
C THR A 251 16.65 -12.78 8.70
N SER A 252 16.38 -11.56 9.15
CA SER A 252 15.12 -10.85 8.86
C SER A 252 15.10 -10.18 7.49
N SER A 253 16.23 -10.12 6.79
CA SER A 253 16.33 -9.65 5.40
C SER A 253 15.51 -10.48 4.40
N PHE A 254 15.10 -11.70 4.76
CA PHE A 254 14.23 -12.56 3.96
C PHE A 254 12.80 -12.04 3.76
N THR A 255 12.40 -10.99 4.47
CA THR A 255 11.07 -10.36 4.33
C THR A 255 11.10 -9.06 3.53
N SER A 256 12.26 -8.64 3.01
CA SER A 256 12.36 -7.40 2.23
C SER A 256 11.64 -7.52 0.89
N TYR A 257 10.80 -6.53 0.57
CA TYR A 257 10.04 -6.42 -0.68
C TYR A 257 10.92 -6.03 -1.88
N SER A 258 12.18 -5.64 -1.67
CA SER A 258 13.16 -5.30 -2.68
C SER A 258 14.39 -6.19 -2.57
N LYS A 259 15.07 -6.47 -3.69
CA LYS A 259 16.29 -7.28 -3.75
C LYS A 259 17.45 -6.72 -2.90
N GLU A 260 17.47 -5.41 -2.66
CA GLU A 260 18.55 -4.71 -1.97
C GLU A 260 18.19 -4.28 -0.54
N GLY A 261 16.91 -4.50 -0.10
CA GLY A 261 16.42 -4.10 1.21
C GLY A 261 16.32 -2.57 1.37
N PHE A 262 15.75 -2.11 2.50
CA PHE A 262 15.67 -0.70 2.87
C PHE A 262 16.62 -0.45 4.06
N GLY A 263 17.93 -0.42 3.77
CA GLY A 263 19.00 -0.28 4.75
C GLY A 263 19.30 1.18 5.10
N ASP A 264 20.45 1.41 5.77
CA ASP A 264 20.84 2.75 6.24
C ASP A 264 20.97 3.77 5.10
N HIS A 265 21.47 3.35 3.96
CA HIS A 265 21.57 4.21 2.77
C HIS A 265 20.19 4.70 2.32
N GLU A 266 19.19 3.80 2.26
CA GLU A 266 17.83 4.18 1.86
C GLU A 266 17.13 5.02 2.93
N GLN A 267 17.43 4.80 4.22
CA GLN A 267 16.95 5.66 5.30
C GLN A 267 17.53 7.08 5.19
N LEU A 268 18.80 7.23 4.84
CA LEU A 268 19.41 8.54 4.57
C LEU A 268 18.78 9.22 3.34
N ARG A 269 18.56 8.49 2.24
CA ARG A 269 17.85 9.00 1.07
C ARG A 269 16.45 9.50 1.43
N LEU A 270 15.72 8.73 2.23
CA LEU A 270 14.38 9.14 2.70
C LEU A 270 14.45 10.39 3.58
N ARG A 271 15.42 10.47 4.50
CA ARG A 271 15.65 11.67 5.31
C ARG A 271 15.89 12.90 4.42
N ASP A 272 16.72 12.78 3.40
CA ASP A 272 17.01 13.87 2.46
C ASP A 272 15.75 14.26 1.66
N PHE A 273 14.94 13.26 1.30
CA PHE A 273 13.64 13.49 0.68
C PHE A 273 12.67 14.23 1.61
N CYS A 274 12.61 13.88 2.91
CA CYS A 274 11.82 14.60 3.91
C CYS A 274 12.30 16.05 4.06
N ASN A 275 13.62 16.31 4.04
CA ASN A 275 14.18 17.66 4.05
C ASN A 275 13.73 18.45 2.82
N MET A 276 13.79 17.86 1.64
CA MET A 276 13.34 18.48 0.38
C MET A 276 11.84 18.80 0.44
N VAL A 277 11.00 17.84 0.83
CA VAL A 277 9.55 18.03 1.00
C VAL A 277 9.26 19.18 1.96
N SER A 278 9.95 19.22 3.11
CA SER A 278 9.80 20.29 4.11
C SER A 278 10.25 21.66 3.58
N SER A 279 11.33 21.71 2.80
CA SER A 279 11.82 22.96 2.18
C SER A 279 10.82 23.56 1.18
N HIS A 280 9.99 22.72 0.55
CA HIS A 280 8.88 23.15 -0.31
C HIS A 280 7.59 23.44 0.47
N LYS A 281 7.66 23.54 1.80
CA LYS A 281 6.54 23.83 2.70
C LYS A 281 5.42 22.77 2.70
N ALA A 282 5.69 21.58 2.17
CA ALA A 282 4.76 20.47 2.30
C ALA A 282 4.82 19.91 3.73
N LEU A 283 3.69 19.43 4.21
CA LEU A 283 3.62 18.71 5.49
C LEU A 283 4.01 17.26 5.25
N PHE A 284 4.65 16.64 6.23
CA PHE A 284 4.83 15.20 6.22
C PHE A 284 4.67 14.55 7.59
N ILE A 285 4.23 13.30 7.56
CA ILE A 285 4.21 12.37 8.68
C ILE A 285 4.88 11.09 8.18
N ALA A 286 5.87 10.60 8.91
CA ALA A 286 6.53 9.33 8.60
C ALA A 286 6.40 8.37 9.80
N SER A 287 6.07 7.10 9.52
CA SER A 287 6.15 6.02 10.50
C SER A 287 7.40 5.18 10.24
N ASN A 288 8.03 4.69 11.30
CA ASN A 288 9.16 3.77 11.21
C ASN A 288 9.19 2.85 12.44
N SER A 289 9.91 1.72 12.32
CA SER A 289 10.19 0.89 13.50
C SER A 289 11.08 1.65 14.48
N ASP A 290 10.85 1.47 15.79
CA ASP A 290 11.79 1.97 16.80
C ASP A 290 12.90 0.93 16.99
N PRO A 291 14.15 1.23 16.59
CA PRO A 291 15.26 0.29 16.77
C PRO A 291 15.59 0.03 18.24
N ARG A 292 15.17 0.91 19.16
CA ARG A 292 15.34 0.74 20.60
C ARG A 292 14.55 -0.43 21.20
N ASN A 293 13.58 -0.97 20.47
CA ASN A 293 12.92 -2.22 20.84
C ASN A 293 13.90 -3.42 20.93
N LEU A 294 15.07 -3.32 20.30
CA LEU A 294 16.10 -4.39 20.29
C LEU A 294 17.40 -3.93 20.95
N ASN A 295 17.83 -2.73 20.66
CA ASN A 295 19.01 -2.12 21.23
C ASN A 295 18.65 -0.77 21.83
N PRO A 296 18.50 -0.65 23.16
CA PRO A 296 18.10 0.60 23.81
C PRO A 296 19.05 1.79 23.55
N SER A 297 20.31 1.53 23.17
CA SER A 297 21.30 2.56 22.84
C SER A 297 21.33 2.93 21.36
N GLU A 298 20.52 2.30 20.50
CA GLU A 298 20.45 2.62 19.08
C GLU A 298 19.75 3.97 18.89
N ASN A 299 20.41 4.89 18.20
CA ASN A 299 19.96 6.25 17.99
C ASN A 299 20.07 6.72 16.53
N PHE A 300 20.33 5.84 15.60
CA PHE A 300 20.54 6.20 14.19
C PHE A 300 19.36 7.02 13.62
N LEU A 301 18.12 6.54 13.81
CA LEU A 301 16.93 7.28 13.33
C LEU A 301 16.73 8.58 14.09
N ASP A 302 16.94 8.60 15.40
CA ASP A 302 16.89 9.85 16.19
C ASP A 302 17.90 10.87 15.67
N SER A 303 19.12 10.45 15.34
CA SER A 303 20.19 11.34 14.87
C SER A 303 19.92 11.89 13.47
N ILE A 304 19.47 11.04 12.53
CA ILE A 304 19.24 11.51 11.15
C ILE A 304 18.00 12.38 10.99
N TYR A 305 17.03 12.28 11.92
CA TYR A 305 15.81 13.10 11.93
C TYR A 305 15.77 14.13 13.07
N GLU A 306 16.91 14.49 13.70
CA GLU A 306 17.00 15.38 14.86
C GLU A 306 16.34 16.76 14.69
N HIS A 307 16.20 17.23 13.44
CA HIS A 307 15.55 18.51 13.11
C HIS A 307 14.04 18.42 12.97
N PHE A 308 13.46 17.24 13.15
CA PHE A 308 12.02 16.98 13.05
C PHE A 308 11.45 16.53 14.40
N PHE A 309 10.14 16.59 14.53
CA PHE A 309 9.46 16.08 15.72
C PHE A 309 9.45 14.56 15.68
N ILE A 310 10.02 13.91 16.68
CA ILE A 310 10.04 12.45 16.84
C ILE A 310 9.21 12.08 18.05
N LYS A 311 8.18 11.27 17.85
CA LYS A 311 7.33 10.71 18.89
C LYS A 311 7.38 9.19 18.87
N ARG A 312 7.54 8.57 20.04
CA ARG A 312 7.39 7.12 20.20
C ARG A 312 5.95 6.80 20.56
N VAL A 313 5.36 5.87 19.81
CA VAL A 313 3.97 5.45 19.98
C VAL A 313 3.92 3.95 20.22
N SER A 314 3.01 3.51 21.09
CA SER A 314 2.85 2.08 21.38
C SER A 314 2.03 1.41 20.27
N ALA A 315 2.56 0.34 19.71
CA ALA A 315 1.87 -0.52 18.75
C ALA A 315 1.90 -1.97 19.25
N SER A 316 0.85 -2.76 18.97
CA SER A 316 0.85 -4.19 19.30
C SER A 316 1.26 -5.02 18.11
N ARG A 317 2.28 -5.89 18.27
CA ARG A 317 2.63 -6.88 17.25
C ARG A 317 1.64 -8.03 17.27
N MET A 318 0.81 -8.14 16.23
CA MET A 318 -0.13 -9.27 16.06
C MET A 318 0.49 -10.52 15.42
N ILE A 319 1.66 -10.41 14.78
CA ILE A 319 2.31 -11.50 14.04
C ILE A 319 3.73 -11.68 14.60
N ASN A 320 3.89 -12.67 15.47
CA ASN A 320 5.19 -13.26 15.80
C ASN A 320 5.03 -14.78 15.84
N SER A 321 6.03 -15.51 15.33
CA SER A 321 6.09 -16.97 15.37
C SER A 321 6.17 -17.52 16.81
N GLU A 322 6.73 -16.74 17.75
CA GLU A 322 6.83 -17.08 19.17
C GLU A 322 5.84 -16.27 20.01
N ALA A 323 5.11 -16.97 20.90
CA ALA A 323 4.11 -16.35 21.76
C ALA A 323 4.73 -15.34 22.76
N SER A 324 5.98 -15.53 23.17
CA SER A 324 6.77 -14.63 24.02
C SER A 324 7.14 -13.30 23.36
N GLY A 325 7.11 -13.24 22.02
CA GLY A 325 7.39 -12.02 21.25
C GLY A 325 6.15 -11.17 20.92
N ARG A 326 4.99 -11.49 21.50
CA ARG A 326 3.73 -10.72 21.38
C ARG A 326 3.67 -9.73 22.52
N GLY A 327 4.21 -8.54 22.36
CA GLY A 327 4.19 -7.46 23.34
C GLY A 327 3.94 -6.11 22.70
N ALA A 328 3.75 -5.09 23.54
CA ALA A 328 3.76 -3.70 23.08
C ALA A 328 5.16 -3.40 22.55
N VAL A 329 5.23 -2.92 21.31
CA VAL A 329 6.44 -2.40 20.69
C VAL A 329 6.26 -0.93 20.45
N SER A 330 7.33 -0.14 20.53
CA SER A 330 7.27 1.24 20.10
C SER A 330 7.51 1.36 18.61
N GLU A 331 6.80 2.29 17.97
CA GLU A 331 7.06 2.77 16.62
C GLU A 331 7.37 4.27 16.69
N LEU A 332 8.15 4.75 15.73
CA LEU A 332 8.48 6.15 15.58
C LEU A 332 7.45 6.84 14.69
N MET A 333 6.96 7.97 15.12
CA MET A 333 6.23 8.93 14.30
C MET A 333 7.11 10.17 14.16
N ILE A 334 7.51 10.51 12.95
CA ILE A 334 8.40 11.61 12.60
C ILE A 334 7.61 12.60 11.75
N SER A 335 7.66 13.90 12.08
CA SER A 335 6.92 14.89 11.30
C SER A 335 7.58 16.28 11.35
N ASN A 336 7.27 17.11 10.35
CA ASN A 336 7.54 18.54 10.38
C ASN A 336 6.33 19.36 10.87
N VAL A 337 5.27 18.70 11.33
CA VAL A 337 4.07 19.34 11.88
C VAL A 337 4.30 19.66 13.34
N ILE A 338 4.16 20.94 13.71
CA ILE A 338 4.16 21.36 15.11
C ILE A 338 2.81 20.95 15.70
N SER A 339 2.77 19.78 16.38
CA SER A 339 1.62 19.43 17.22
C SER A 339 1.74 20.23 18.52
N ALA A 340 0.90 21.24 18.65
CA ALA A 340 0.78 22.04 19.88
C ALA A 340 -0.01 21.30 20.96
#